data_caea6b55ae17aba8728fc2e372697748
#
_entry.id   caea6b55ae17aba8728fc2e372697748
#
_cell.length_a   1.000
_cell.length_b   1.000
_cell.length_c   1.000
_cell.angle_alpha   90.00
_cell.angle_beta   90.00
_cell.angle_gamma   90.00
#
_symmetry.space_group_name_H-M   'P 1'
#
loop_
_entity.id
_entity.type
_entity.pdbx_description
1 polymer ?
#
loop_
_entity_poly.entity_id
_entity_poly.type
_entity_poly.pdbx_seq_one_letter_code
_entity_poly.pdbx_strand_id
1 'polypeptide(L)'
;MRNLLSMLLVFSFLFTIGCGDDEATEETNPLVGVWNMTSVVIESEGTTTLDASDEFSIVLIFNEDGTFSNQGVMEGESHSESGTWSTQGDKLTVITEDVQEGTETEIWDYTVSGSSFSFTFTDNEDYYDFTYTYNFTKG
;
A
#
# COMPACT_ATOMS: atom_id res chain seq x y z
N MET A 1 -15.58 49.11 16.16
CA MET A 1 -16.25 48.61 14.94
C MET A 1 -15.34 48.47 13.73
N ARG A 2 -14.51 49.45 13.42
CA ARG A 2 -13.57 49.35 12.30
C ARG A 2 -12.54 48.21 12.45
N ASN A 3 -12.11 47.92 13.66
CA ASN A 3 -11.11 46.90 13.93
C ASN A 3 -11.68 45.46 13.78
N LEU A 4 -12.97 45.30 14.07
CA LEU A 4 -13.65 44.02 13.92
C LEU A 4 -13.82 43.63 12.43
N LEU A 5 -14.13 44.62 11.59
CA LEU A 5 -14.28 44.38 10.15
C LEU A 5 -12.94 44.05 9.47
N SER A 6 -11.88 44.76 9.94
CA SER A 6 -10.52 44.47 9.44
C SER A 6 -10.03 43.07 9.85
N MET A 7 -10.38 42.69 11.07
CA MET A 7 -9.99 41.38 11.59
C MET A 7 -10.74 40.22 10.89
N LEU A 8 -12.00 40.48 10.53
CA LEU A 8 -12.82 39.53 9.80
C LEU A 8 -12.32 39.34 8.36
N LEU A 9 -11.85 40.43 7.75
CA LEU A 9 -11.29 40.39 6.39
C LEU A 9 -9.96 39.64 6.32
N VAL A 10 -9.12 39.80 7.37
CA VAL A 10 -7.84 39.09 7.47
C VAL A 10 -8.08 37.59 7.69
N PHE A 11 -9.10 37.25 8.48
CA PHE A 11 -9.45 35.87 8.75
C PHE A 11 -10.02 35.16 7.50
N SER A 12 -10.80 35.88 6.71
CA SER A 12 -11.34 35.39 5.44
C SER A 12 -10.22 35.15 4.42
N PHE A 13 -9.19 35.98 4.44
CA PHE A 13 -8.05 35.85 3.52
C PHE A 13 -7.17 34.62 3.85
N LEU A 14 -6.98 34.36 5.15
CA LEU A 14 -6.25 33.18 5.62
C LEU A 14 -6.98 31.88 5.24
N PHE A 15 -8.31 31.89 5.28
CA PHE A 15 -9.11 30.74 4.88
C PHE A 15 -9.01 30.43 3.40
N THR A 16 -8.96 31.47 2.56
CA THR A 16 -8.85 31.30 1.11
C THR A 16 -7.46 30.80 0.70
N ILE A 17 -6.42 31.25 1.37
CA ILE A 17 -5.04 30.78 1.14
C ILE A 17 -4.90 29.32 1.62
N GLY A 18 -5.49 28.96 2.75
CA GLY A 18 -5.49 27.58 3.24
C GLY A 18 -6.17 26.61 2.29
N CYS A 19 -7.31 26.96 1.74
CA CYS A 19 -7.98 26.13 0.73
C CYS A 19 -7.20 26.03 -0.57
N GLY A 20 -6.55 27.10 -1.01
CA GLY A 20 -5.70 27.09 -2.21
C GLY A 20 -4.46 26.23 -2.06
N ASP A 21 -3.85 26.25 -0.89
CA ASP A 21 -2.70 25.41 -0.59
C ASP A 21 -3.08 23.92 -0.50
N ASP A 22 -4.24 23.59 0.05
CA ASP A 22 -4.73 22.21 0.10
C ASP A 22 -4.99 21.66 -1.29
N GLU A 23 -5.52 22.42 -2.21
CA GLU A 23 -5.71 22.01 -3.60
C GLU A 23 -4.38 21.86 -4.35
N ALA A 24 -3.39 22.69 -4.04
CA ALA A 24 -2.07 22.63 -4.67
C ALA A 24 -1.20 21.48 -4.14
N THR A 25 -1.53 20.93 -2.98
CA THR A 25 -0.75 19.88 -2.29
C THR A 25 -1.44 18.53 -2.26
N GLU A 26 -2.45 18.28 -3.09
CA GLU A 26 -2.99 16.94 -3.27
C GLU A 26 -1.93 16.06 -3.92
N GLU A 27 -1.01 15.58 -3.09
CA GLU A 27 -0.08 14.55 -3.50
C GLU A 27 -0.81 13.21 -3.49
N THR A 28 -0.87 12.59 -4.66
CA THR A 28 -1.32 11.20 -4.77
C THR A 28 -0.39 10.33 -3.93
N ASN A 29 -0.96 9.45 -3.11
CA ASN A 29 -0.16 8.50 -2.34
C ASN A 29 0.76 7.74 -3.30
N PRO A 30 2.06 7.66 -3.02
CA PRO A 30 3.03 7.01 -3.92
C PRO A 30 2.72 5.54 -4.19
N LEU A 31 1.91 4.89 -3.36
CA LEU A 31 1.47 3.52 -3.59
C LEU A 31 0.40 3.41 -4.69
N VAL A 32 -0.32 4.48 -5.01
CA VAL A 32 -1.35 4.42 -6.05
C VAL A 32 -0.74 4.02 -7.39
N GLY A 33 -1.29 2.98 -7.99
CA GLY A 33 -0.85 2.47 -9.28
C GLY A 33 -0.81 0.95 -9.33
N VAL A 34 -0.18 0.45 -10.38
CA VAL A 34 0.00 -0.98 -10.63
C VAL A 34 1.43 -1.39 -10.28
N TRP A 35 1.56 -2.42 -9.48
CA TRP A 35 2.85 -2.93 -9.01
C TRP A 35 3.04 -4.39 -9.41
N ASN A 36 4.10 -4.67 -10.14
CA ASN A 36 4.44 -6.01 -10.56
C ASN A 36 5.55 -6.58 -9.68
N MET A 37 5.33 -7.77 -9.13
CA MET A 37 6.33 -8.44 -8.32
C MET A 37 7.58 -8.76 -9.14
N THR A 38 8.75 -8.49 -8.58
CA THR A 38 10.03 -8.86 -9.17
C THR A 38 10.66 -10.06 -8.46
N SER A 39 10.54 -10.11 -7.15
CA SER A 39 11.08 -11.21 -6.34
C SER A 39 10.44 -11.25 -4.96
N VAL A 40 10.62 -12.38 -4.29
CA VAL A 40 10.38 -12.52 -2.86
C VAL A 40 11.64 -13.05 -2.19
N VAL A 41 12.02 -12.43 -1.08
CA VAL A 41 13.14 -12.88 -0.25
C VAL A 41 12.57 -13.57 0.98
N ILE A 42 12.99 -14.79 1.21
CA ILE A 42 12.56 -15.60 2.34
C ILE A 42 13.75 -15.78 3.29
N GLU A 43 13.59 -15.29 4.50
CA GLU A 43 14.61 -15.39 5.54
C GLU A 43 14.10 -16.31 6.67
N SER A 44 14.92 -17.31 6.99
CA SER A 44 14.73 -18.23 8.10
C SER A 44 16.11 -18.52 8.69
N GLU A 45 16.57 -19.75 8.70
CA GLU A 45 17.95 -20.08 9.06
C GLU A 45 18.98 -19.67 7.97
N GLY A 46 18.50 -19.31 6.77
CA GLY A 46 19.26 -18.80 5.66
C GLY A 46 18.40 -17.86 4.83
N THR A 47 18.93 -17.36 3.73
CA THR A 47 18.22 -16.46 2.82
C THR A 47 18.02 -17.11 1.46
N THR A 48 16.76 -17.15 0.99
CA THR A 48 16.39 -17.63 -0.34
C THR A 48 15.69 -16.53 -1.10
N THR A 49 16.07 -16.28 -2.34
CA THR A 49 15.39 -15.32 -3.21
C THR A 49 14.74 -16.07 -4.37
N LEU A 50 13.45 -15.85 -4.55
CA LEU A 50 12.67 -16.39 -5.65
C LEU A 50 12.27 -15.25 -6.58
N ASP A 51 12.70 -15.32 -7.84
CA ASP A 51 12.32 -14.35 -8.86
C ASP A 51 10.92 -14.63 -9.39
N ALA A 52 10.20 -13.57 -9.75
CA ALA A 52 8.90 -13.69 -10.38
C ALA A 52 9.02 -14.49 -11.71
N SER A 53 8.03 -15.32 -11.97
CA SER A 53 7.97 -16.17 -13.15
C SER A 53 6.52 -16.37 -13.60
N ASP A 54 6.31 -17.07 -14.70
CA ASP A 54 4.96 -17.39 -15.18
C ASP A 54 4.19 -18.32 -14.22
N GLU A 55 4.90 -19.02 -13.36
CA GLU A 55 4.31 -19.91 -12.35
C GLU A 55 4.15 -19.26 -10.98
N PHE A 56 4.85 -18.13 -10.76
CA PHE A 56 4.82 -17.40 -9.51
C PHE A 56 4.95 -15.90 -9.75
N SER A 57 3.85 -15.20 -9.69
CA SER A 57 3.81 -13.76 -9.88
C SER A 57 2.65 -13.13 -9.11
N ILE A 58 2.81 -11.88 -8.73
CA ILE A 58 1.78 -11.10 -8.06
C ILE A 58 1.73 -9.72 -8.70
N VAL A 59 0.54 -9.24 -8.99
CA VAL A 59 0.27 -7.86 -9.41
C VAL A 59 -0.65 -7.23 -8.37
N LEU A 60 -0.19 -6.14 -7.77
CA LEU A 60 -0.97 -5.37 -6.81
C LEU A 60 -1.43 -4.07 -7.46
N ILE A 61 -2.70 -3.74 -7.27
CA ILE A 61 -3.30 -2.51 -7.79
C ILE A 61 -3.89 -1.73 -6.63
N PHE A 62 -3.33 -0.55 -6.36
CA PHE A 62 -3.82 0.38 -5.35
C PHE A 62 -4.49 1.56 -6.04
N ASN A 63 -5.78 1.75 -5.81
CA ASN A 63 -6.56 2.84 -6.38
C ASN A 63 -6.65 4.03 -5.42
N GLU A 64 -6.79 5.23 -5.96
CA GLU A 64 -6.92 6.46 -5.18
C GLU A 64 -8.13 6.48 -4.26
N ASP A 65 -9.17 5.75 -4.62
CA ASP A 65 -10.41 5.66 -3.84
C ASP A 65 -10.29 4.75 -2.59
N GLY A 66 -9.10 4.18 -2.35
CA GLY A 66 -8.85 3.27 -1.24
C GLY A 66 -9.20 1.83 -1.54
N THR A 67 -9.52 1.49 -2.77
CA THR A 67 -9.72 0.10 -3.17
C THR A 67 -8.42 -0.56 -3.60
N PHE A 68 -8.35 -1.85 -3.46
CA PHE A 68 -7.18 -2.68 -3.71
C PHE A 68 -7.59 -3.94 -4.45
N SER A 69 -6.73 -4.39 -5.35
CA SER A 69 -6.85 -5.71 -5.96
C SER A 69 -5.49 -6.40 -6.04
N ASN A 70 -5.53 -7.70 -5.89
CA ASN A 70 -4.39 -8.59 -6.01
C ASN A 70 -4.71 -9.62 -7.09
N GLN A 71 -3.84 -9.75 -8.05
CA GLN A 71 -3.91 -10.79 -9.07
C GLN A 71 -2.59 -11.54 -9.07
N GLY A 72 -2.65 -12.83 -8.89
CA GLY A 72 -1.44 -13.62 -8.78
C GLY A 72 -1.54 -14.97 -9.47
N VAL A 73 -0.39 -15.55 -9.70
CA VAL A 73 -0.24 -16.94 -10.12
C VAL A 73 0.66 -17.61 -9.10
N MET A 74 0.20 -18.69 -8.50
CA MET A 74 0.99 -19.52 -7.58
C MET A 74 0.87 -20.98 -8.03
N GLU A 75 2.01 -21.61 -8.25
CA GLU A 75 2.09 -23.00 -8.74
C GLU A 75 1.30 -23.22 -10.04
N GLY A 76 1.25 -22.21 -10.90
CA GLY A 76 0.49 -22.25 -12.16
C GLY A 76 -1.01 -21.98 -12.01
N GLU A 77 -1.52 -21.78 -10.80
CA GLU A 77 -2.92 -21.44 -10.54
C GLU A 77 -3.12 -19.93 -10.34
N SER A 78 -4.12 -19.38 -11.00
CA SER A 78 -4.46 -17.96 -10.91
C SER A 78 -5.30 -17.68 -9.67
N HIS A 79 -4.91 -16.63 -8.94
CA HIS A 79 -5.63 -16.12 -7.78
C HIS A 79 -6.00 -14.65 -7.99
N SER A 80 -7.14 -14.25 -7.47
CA SER A 80 -7.51 -12.83 -7.42
C SER A 80 -8.25 -12.52 -6.13
N GLU A 81 -7.89 -11.39 -5.53
CA GLU A 81 -8.51 -10.87 -4.31
C GLU A 81 -8.75 -9.38 -4.49
N SER A 82 -9.72 -8.87 -3.79
CA SER A 82 -10.00 -7.44 -3.76
C SER A 82 -10.40 -6.99 -2.36
N GLY A 83 -10.27 -5.71 -2.11
CA GLY A 83 -10.61 -5.14 -0.82
C GLY A 83 -10.27 -3.67 -0.76
N THR A 84 -9.84 -3.23 0.40
CA THR A 84 -9.47 -1.84 0.67
C THR A 84 -8.07 -1.77 1.26
N TRP A 85 -7.45 -0.60 1.12
CA TRP A 85 -6.12 -0.35 1.66
C TRP A 85 -6.02 1.01 2.31
N SER A 86 -5.12 1.14 3.26
CA SER A 86 -4.77 2.40 3.89
C SER A 86 -3.34 2.35 4.41
N THR A 87 -2.75 3.52 4.63
CA THR A 87 -1.40 3.62 5.18
C THR A 87 -1.39 4.50 6.42
N GLN A 88 -0.54 4.15 7.35
CA GLN A 88 -0.24 4.96 8.53
C GLN A 88 1.24 4.83 8.87
N GLY A 89 2.00 5.89 8.60
CA GLY A 89 3.45 5.85 8.74
C GLY A 89 4.08 4.83 7.79
N ASP A 90 4.79 3.87 8.33
CA ASP A 90 5.44 2.77 7.60
C ASP A 90 4.60 1.48 7.57
N LYS A 91 3.33 1.57 7.97
CA LYS A 91 2.39 0.45 7.99
C LYS A 91 1.38 0.56 6.87
N LEU A 92 1.23 -0.51 6.12
CA LEU A 92 0.20 -0.70 5.10
C LEU A 92 -0.83 -1.69 5.62
N THR A 93 -2.08 -1.26 5.71
CA THR A 93 -3.19 -2.12 6.09
C THR A 93 -3.98 -2.48 4.85
N VAL A 94 -4.17 -3.77 4.64
CA VAL A 94 -4.96 -4.32 3.54
C VAL A 94 -6.09 -5.15 4.14
N ILE A 95 -7.31 -4.87 3.72
CA ILE A 95 -8.50 -5.60 4.15
C ILE A 95 -9.08 -6.29 2.91
N THR A 96 -9.00 -7.60 2.86
CA THR A 96 -9.56 -8.41 1.79
C THR A 96 -10.89 -9.01 2.19
N GLU A 97 -11.79 -9.16 1.23
CA GLU A 97 -13.09 -9.77 1.44
C GLU A 97 -13.15 -11.09 0.68
N ASP A 98 -13.28 -12.18 1.42
CA ASP A 98 -13.53 -13.50 0.87
C ASP A 98 -15.00 -13.87 1.08
N VAL A 99 -15.65 -14.38 0.04
CA VAL A 99 -17.05 -14.75 0.06
C VAL A 99 -17.31 -15.95 0.99
N GLN A 100 -16.31 -16.77 1.24
CA GLN A 100 -16.42 -18.00 2.04
C GLN A 100 -15.87 -17.84 3.46
N GLU A 101 -14.78 -17.10 3.61
CA GLU A 101 -14.06 -16.96 4.88
C GLU A 101 -14.30 -15.63 5.60
N GLY A 102 -14.94 -14.66 4.92
CA GLY A 102 -15.24 -13.35 5.48
C GLY A 102 -14.13 -12.32 5.22
N THR A 103 -13.99 -11.38 6.13
CA THR A 103 -13.02 -10.27 5.98
C THR A 103 -11.73 -10.60 6.69
N GLU A 104 -10.61 -10.48 6.00
CA GLU A 104 -9.27 -10.64 6.55
C GLU A 104 -8.53 -9.30 6.53
N THR A 105 -7.89 -8.95 7.65
CA THR A 105 -7.10 -7.75 7.78
C THR A 105 -5.63 -8.11 7.97
N GLU A 106 -4.77 -7.59 7.09
CA GLU A 106 -3.34 -7.74 7.19
C GLU A 106 -2.66 -6.39 7.34
N ILE A 107 -1.64 -6.31 8.16
CA ILE A 107 -0.82 -5.13 8.37
C ILE A 107 0.62 -5.50 8.04
N TRP A 108 1.18 -4.80 7.06
CA TRP A 108 2.54 -5.05 6.58
C TRP A 108 3.45 -3.85 6.83
N ASP A 109 4.69 -4.12 7.14
CA ASP A 109 5.75 -3.12 7.05
C ASP A 109 6.08 -2.89 5.58
N TYR A 110 6.07 -1.64 5.12
CA TYR A 110 6.29 -1.35 3.71
C TYR A 110 7.26 -0.18 3.50
N THR A 111 7.87 -0.18 2.32
CA THR A 111 8.66 0.95 1.82
C THR A 111 8.29 1.20 0.36
N VAL A 112 8.23 2.45 -0.02
CA VAL A 112 8.01 2.86 -1.41
C VAL A 112 8.95 4.01 -1.75
N SER A 113 9.60 3.91 -2.90
CA SER A 113 10.53 4.94 -3.38
C SER A 113 10.53 4.95 -4.90
N GLY A 114 9.96 6.02 -5.49
CA GLY A 114 9.85 6.13 -6.95
C GLY A 114 9.06 4.99 -7.56
N SER A 115 9.72 4.14 -8.33
CA SER A 115 9.13 2.99 -9.00
C SER A 115 9.37 1.67 -8.26
N SER A 116 9.84 1.71 -7.02
CA SER A 116 10.10 0.53 -6.20
C SER A 116 9.18 0.50 -4.99
N PHE A 117 8.65 -0.67 -4.70
CA PHE A 117 7.81 -0.92 -3.53
C PHE A 117 8.17 -2.28 -2.95
N SER A 118 8.22 -2.37 -1.64
CA SER A 118 8.37 -3.66 -0.95
C SER A 118 7.55 -3.68 0.33
N PHE A 119 7.08 -4.87 0.69
CA PHE A 119 6.49 -5.10 2.00
C PHE A 119 7.04 -6.37 2.63
N THR A 120 7.03 -6.40 3.95
CA THR A 120 7.58 -7.49 4.74
C THR A 120 6.56 -7.95 5.77
N PHE A 121 6.43 -9.25 5.92
CA PHE A 121 5.69 -9.83 7.03
C PHE A 121 6.45 -11.04 7.58
N THR A 122 6.18 -11.35 8.85
CA THR A 122 6.77 -12.50 9.53
C THR A 122 5.67 -13.50 9.86
N ASP A 123 5.88 -14.73 9.44
CA ASP A 123 5.03 -15.86 9.81
C ASP A 123 5.72 -16.65 10.91
N ASN A 124 5.03 -16.81 12.03
CA ASN A 124 5.53 -17.55 13.19
C ASN A 124 4.89 -18.93 13.22
N GLU A 125 5.51 -19.88 12.58
CA GLU A 125 5.13 -21.27 12.73
C GLU A 125 5.91 -21.92 13.89
N ASP A 126 5.31 -22.91 14.52
CA ASP A 126 5.65 -23.48 15.84
C ASP A 126 7.14 -23.71 16.18
N TYR A 127 8.03 -23.71 15.20
CA TYR A 127 9.47 -23.93 15.41
C TYR A 127 10.39 -23.00 14.60
N TYR A 128 9.85 -22.24 13.62
CA TYR A 128 10.66 -21.40 12.76
C TYR A 128 9.95 -20.10 12.46
N ASP A 129 10.68 -19.00 12.58
CA ASP A 129 10.21 -17.70 12.12
C ASP A 129 10.64 -17.49 10.68
N PHE A 130 9.68 -17.30 9.79
CA PHE A 130 9.93 -16.94 8.41
C PHE A 130 9.61 -15.48 8.17
N THR A 131 10.55 -14.74 7.61
CA THR A 131 10.33 -13.37 7.18
C THR A 131 10.30 -13.33 5.66
N TYR A 132 9.20 -12.83 5.12
CA TYR A 132 8.97 -12.71 3.68
C TYR A 132 9.03 -11.23 3.29
N THR A 133 9.89 -10.91 2.34
CA THR A 133 9.98 -9.58 1.75
C THR A 133 9.62 -9.67 0.27
N TYR A 134 8.51 -9.07 -0.11
CA TYR A 134 8.03 -9.02 -1.48
C TYR A 134 8.48 -7.72 -2.13
N ASN A 135 9.13 -7.80 -3.27
CA ASN A 135 9.65 -6.66 -4.02
C ASN A 135 8.87 -6.47 -5.31
N PHE A 136 8.52 -5.23 -5.60
CA PHE A 136 7.70 -4.84 -6.74
C PHE A 136 8.31 -3.67 -7.49
N THR A 137 7.99 -3.57 -8.77
CA THR A 137 8.25 -2.39 -9.58
C THR A 137 6.95 -1.85 -10.16
N LYS A 138 6.89 -0.53 -10.33
CA LYS A 138 5.72 0.14 -10.89
C LYS A 138 5.59 -0.20 -12.37
N GLY A 139 4.42 -0.70 -12.72
CA GLY A 139 4.07 -1.00 -14.09
C GLY A 139 3.56 0.18 -14.88
#